data_212c931cc515b5720a42e3489e15d8bf
#
_entry.id   212c931cc515b5720a42e3489e15d8bf
#
_cell.length_a   1.000
_cell.length_b   1.000
_cell.length_c   1.000
_cell.angle_alpha   90.00
_cell.angle_beta   90.00
_cell.angle_gamma   90.00
#
_symmetry.space_group_name_H-M   'P 1'
#
loop_
_entity.id
_entity.type
_entity.pdbx_description
1 polymer ?
#
loop_
_entity_poly.entity_id
_entity_poly.type
_entity_poly.pdbx_seq_one_letter_code
_entity_poly.pdbx_strand_id
1 'polypeptide(L)'
;MSNSLAKILSRTRLGLALGLTLGLTAGAAHAQTTTAAPQATPPPPAAPRSVSVPTPVEKRLRNGLRVIVVEHHATPLVAAQVLVKNGGEVDPSNLSGLADMTAELLTKGTKTRTAPQIAQEMEALGGELNSGAGWDASRATLNVLSAKAEPAMAILADVVRNPVFQDEEIERLRQQYTDSISVGMNSPGTLAGWVASRVVFGDNAYGHPVSGTAESVDRIKRDDVVRLHSRFYRPDNAILVIGGDIKAEDAFRLAEKSFGDWAASESALSIESGVPTKPSAATPAGGAAKQRIVVVDMPGAGQAAVVFARRGIARTDPDFFSGIVANSVLSGYSGRLNQEIRIKRGLSYGARSSLEVRRDVGPFVASAQTKNQSGAEVASLLVGELTRLSSEPVGDVELTPRKAVLIGGFGRTLETTEGIVAQIASLALYGLNLGEINNYVGNVQAVTAPQVQKFAGSRLGVTDSNIIIVGDAKDFIEPLRKQFPNVEVIKREELDLNSGALRKAAQGATK
;
A
#
# COMPACT_ATOMS: atom_id res chain seq x y z
N MET A 1 29.87 -47.35 26.75
CA MET A 1 31.30 -47.58 26.56
C MET A 1 31.87 -46.27 26.11
N SER A 2 32.31 -45.41 26.97
CA SER A 2 33.61 -45.37 27.62
C SER A 2 34.66 -44.65 26.79
N ASN A 3 34.93 -43.39 27.23
CA ASN A 3 36.28 -42.88 27.52
C ASN A 3 37.25 -42.67 26.33
N SER A 4 37.86 -41.50 26.20
CA SER A 4 39.02 -41.00 26.93
C SER A 4 39.38 -39.59 26.44
N LEU A 5 39.38 -38.59 27.27
CA LEU A 5 40.47 -38.03 28.07
C LEU A 5 41.58 -37.34 27.25
N ALA A 6 41.68 -36.01 27.31
CA ALA A 6 42.41 -35.22 28.29
C ALA A 6 43.94 -35.47 28.35
N LYS A 7 44.64 -34.35 28.39
CA LYS A 7 46.07 -34.10 28.67
C LYS A 7 46.98 -33.83 27.48
N ILE A 8 47.45 -32.60 27.39
CA ILE A 8 48.84 -32.32 27.75
C ILE A 8 48.95 -30.80 28.09
N LEU A 9 49.12 -30.56 29.39
CA LEU A 9 49.77 -29.39 29.96
C LEU A 9 51.27 -29.68 30.00
N SER A 10 52.16 -28.76 29.65
CA SER A 10 53.17 -28.33 30.59
C SER A 10 54.36 -27.63 29.90
N ARG A 11 54.65 -26.44 30.43
CA ARG A 11 56.00 -25.94 30.80
C ARG A 11 56.95 -25.49 29.70
N THR A 12 57.27 -24.19 29.68
CA THR A 12 58.53 -23.76 30.21
C THR A 12 58.56 -22.27 30.56
N ARG A 13 58.88 -21.95 31.80
CA ARG A 13 59.30 -20.64 32.31
C ARG A 13 60.76 -20.53 32.12
N LEU A 14 61.30 -19.36 31.73
CA LEU A 14 62.53 -18.69 32.09
C LEU A 14 62.51 -17.33 31.43
N GLY A 15 62.47 -16.16 32.00
CA GLY A 15 63.22 -15.60 33.11
C GLY A 15 64.44 -14.85 32.60
N LEU A 16 64.35 -13.51 32.41
CA LEU A 16 65.46 -12.63 32.79
C LEU A 16 64.95 -11.18 32.95
N ALA A 17 65.18 -10.65 34.13
CA ALA A 17 65.06 -9.24 34.48
C ALA A 17 66.36 -8.50 34.08
N LEU A 18 66.28 -7.27 33.70
CA LEU A 18 67.10 -6.12 34.17
C LEU A 18 67.01 -4.96 33.18
N GLY A 19 66.86 -3.75 33.72
CA GLY A 19 67.19 -2.53 33.00
C GLY A 19 66.26 -1.35 33.26
N LEU A 20 66.25 -0.84 34.50
CA LEU A 20 65.70 0.46 34.86
C LEU A 20 66.62 1.56 34.33
N THR A 21 66.17 2.42 33.43
CA THR A 21 66.69 3.78 33.27
C THR A 21 65.55 4.77 33.01
N LEU A 22 65.36 5.65 33.99
CA LEU A 22 64.52 6.84 33.88
C LEU A 22 65.07 7.76 32.77
N GLY A 23 64.23 8.08 31.82
CA GLY A 23 64.43 9.17 30.88
C GLY A 23 63.12 10.00 30.82
N LEU A 24 63.08 11.03 31.68
CA LEU A 24 62.11 12.08 31.52
C LEU A 24 62.37 12.85 30.22
N THR A 25 61.64 12.65 29.18
CA THR A 25 61.55 13.59 28.09
C THR A 25 60.12 14.11 28.05
N ALA A 26 59.95 15.39 28.40
CA ALA A 26 58.73 16.15 28.20
C ALA A 26 58.44 16.24 26.69
N GLY A 27 57.63 15.33 26.17
CA GLY A 27 57.10 15.42 24.84
C GLY A 27 55.91 16.38 24.85
N ALA A 28 56.10 17.57 24.29
CA ALA A 28 55.01 18.49 23.99
C ALA A 28 53.98 17.79 23.10
N ALA A 29 52.78 17.50 23.66
CA ALA A 29 51.65 17.03 22.91
C ALA A 29 51.22 18.20 21.97
N HIS A 30 51.66 18.13 20.73
CA HIS A 30 51.03 18.91 19.66
C HIS A 30 49.65 18.34 19.44
N ALA A 31 48.64 18.97 20.02
CA ALA A 31 47.26 18.79 19.59
C ALA A 31 47.21 19.16 18.10
N GLN A 32 47.23 18.16 17.24
CA GLN A 32 46.88 18.35 15.85
C GLN A 32 45.37 18.68 15.84
N THR A 33 45.08 19.97 15.79
CA THR A 33 43.76 20.44 15.33
C THR A 33 43.62 19.99 13.88
N THR A 34 43.07 18.80 13.69
CA THR A 34 42.50 18.42 12.38
C THR A 34 41.39 19.41 12.09
N THR A 35 41.73 20.48 11.39
CA THR A 35 40.74 21.27 10.66
C THR A 35 40.02 20.27 9.75
N ALA A 36 38.75 19.93 10.09
CA ALA A 36 37.91 19.16 9.21
C ALA A 36 37.89 19.88 7.87
N ALA A 37 38.36 19.20 6.83
CA ALA A 37 38.25 19.74 5.47
C ALA A 37 36.81 20.18 5.27
N PRO A 38 36.57 21.34 4.65
CA PRO A 38 35.20 21.79 4.39
C PRO A 38 34.52 20.68 3.64
N GLN A 39 33.39 20.16 4.19
CA GLN A 39 32.56 19.19 3.51
C GLN A 39 32.18 19.80 2.18
N ALA A 40 32.69 19.22 1.09
CA ALA A 40 32.36 19.67 -0.24
C ALA A 40 30.82 19.60 -0.37
N THR A 41 30.22 20.74 -0.63
CA THR A 41 28.78 20.80 -0.92
C THR A 41 28.53 19.84 -2.10
N PRO A 42 27.57 18.89 -1.96
CA PRO A 42 27.23 18.01 -3.06
C PRO A 42 26.94 18.86 -4.32
N PRO A 43 27.35 18.40 -5.50
CA PRO A 43 27.03 19.14 -6.72
C PRO A 43 25.48 19.26 -6.83
N PRO A 44 25.00 20.37 -7.38
CA PRO A 44 23.56 20.53 -7.58
C PRO A 44 23.01 19.36 -8.40
N PRO A 45 21.79 18.87 -8.10
CA PRO A 45 21.19 17.79 -8.85
C PRO A 45 21.17 18.13 -10.34
N ALA A 46 21.59 17.20 -11.19
CA ALA A 46 21.42 17.36 -12.63
C ALA A 46 19.92 17.48 -12.98
N ALA A 47 19.62 18.13 -14.08
CA ALA A 47 18.24 18.16 -14.57
C ALA A 47 17.70 16.73 -14.73
N PRO A 48 16.47 16.45 -14.30
CA PRO A 48 15.88 15.11 -14.44
C PRO A 48 15.90 14.70 -15.91
N ARG A 49 16.41 13.49 -16.20
CA ARG A 49 16.32 12.93 -17.54
C ARG A 49 14.85 12.65 -17.86
N SER A 50 14.43 12.95 -19.09
CA SER A 50 13.13 12.54 -19.56
C SER A 50 13.08 11.01 -19.64
N VAL A 51 12.12 10.40 -18.96
CA VAL A 51 11.77 8.99 -19.16
C VAL A 51 10.74 8.97 -20.28
N SER A 52 11.01 8.24 -21.37
CA SER A 52 10.07 8.06 -22.46
C SER A 52 9.68 6.58 -22.52
N VAL A 53 8.41 6.31 -22.29
CA VAL A 53 7.80 4.99 -22.51
C VAL A 53 7.21 5.02 -23.92
N PRO A 54 7.42 3.96 -24.75
CA PRO A 54 6.76 3.86 -26.05
C PRO A 54 5.24 4.04 -25.90
N THR A 55 4.62 4.67 -26.89
CA THR A 55 3.17 4.92 -26.85
C THR A 55 2.42 3.61 -26.82
N PRO A 56 1.61 3.35 -25.78
CA PRO A 56 0.78 2.16 -25.73
C PRO A 56 -0.21 2.12 -26.88
N VAL A 57 -0.37 0.95 -27.48
CA VAL A 57 -1.41 0.71 -28.49
C VAL A 57 -2.51 -0.17 -27.90
N GLU A 58 -3.76 0.03 -28.33
CA GLU A 58 -4.87 -0.69 -27.74
C GLU A 58 -5.83 -1.25 -28.81
N LYS A 59 -6.45 -2.38 -28.46
CA LYS A 59 -7.47 -3.03 -29.25
C LYS A 59 -8.53 -3.61 -28.32
N ARG A 60 -9.80 -3.58 -28.75
CA ARG A 60 -10.87 -4.32 -28.07
C ARG A 60 -11.13 -5.61 -28.83
N LEU A 61 -11.09 -6.75 -28.13
CA LEU A 61 -11.46 -8.05 -28.70
C LEU A 61 -12.98 -8.11 -28.92
N ARG A 62 -13.46 -9.09 -29.71
CA ARG A 62 -14.88 -9.26 -30.02
C ARG A 62 -15.74 -9.50 -28.79
N ASN A 63 -15.20 -10.16 -27.77
CA ASN A 63 -15.87 -10.40 -26.48
C ASN A 63 -15.89 -9.21 -25.53
N GLY A 64 -15.32 -8.06 -25.94
CA GLY A 64 -15.32 -6.83 -25.17
C GLY A 64 -14.05 -6.59 -24.33
N LEU A 65 -13.12 -7.56 -24.24
CA LEU A 65 -11.85 -7.39 -23.52
C LEU A 65 -11.03 -6.25 -24.15
N ARG A 66 -10.63 -5.27 -23.33
CA ARG A 66 -9.71 -4.22 -23.71
C ARG A 66 -8.29 -4.72 -23.54
N VAL A 67 -7.52 -4.77 -24.62
CA VAL A 67 -6.11 -5.16 -24.61
C VAL A 67 -5.25 -3.94 -24.91
N ILE A 68 -4.26 -3.70 -24.05
CA ILE A 68 -3.31 -2.59 -24.17
C ILE A 68 -1.92 -3.19 -24.24
N VAL A 69 -1.13 -2.76 -25.22
CA VAL A 69 0.22 -3.26 -25.44
C VAL A 69 1.22 -2.11 -25.40
N VAL A 70 2.33 -2.31 -24.71
CA VAL A 70 3.49 -1.41 -24.71
C VAL A 70 4.76 -2.18 -25.05
N GLU A 71 5.34 -1.92 -26.22
CA GLU A 71 6.58 -2.55 -26.64
C GLU A 71 7.77 -1.96 -25.87
N HIS A 72 8.58 -2.81 -25.24
CA HIS A 72 9.76 -2.38 -24.50
C HIS A 72 10.85 -3.45 -24.59
N HIS A 73 11.73 -3.32 -25.56
CA HIS A 73 12.73 -4.33 -25.94
C HIS A 73 14.08 -4.19 -25.18
N ALA A 74 14.12 -3.48 -24.04
CA ALA A 74 15.36 -3.31 -23.29
C ALA A 74 15.85 -4.59 -22.59
N THR A 75 14.92 -5.46 -22.23
CA THR A 75 15.19 -6.77 -21.60
C THR A 75 14.33 -7.83 -22.25
N PRO A 76 14.79 -9.11 -22.37
CA PRO A 76 14.02 -10.19 -22.99
C PRO A 76 12.92 -10.72 -22.06
N LEU A 77 12.10 -9.80 -21.53
CA LEU A 77 11.01 -10.09 -20.59
C LEU A 77 9.68 -9.64 -21.16
N VAL A 78 8.64 -10.38 -20.85
CA VAL A 78 7.23 -10.00 -21.06
C VAL A 78 6.52 -10.03 -19.72
N ALA A 79 5.88 -8.93 -19.38
CA ALA A 79 4.94 -8.85 -18.27
C ALA A 79 3.52 -8.70 -18.82
N ALA A 80 2.57 -9.36 -18.17
CA ALA A 80 1.16 -9.20 -18.47
C ALA A 80 0.35 -9.06 -17.19
N GLN A 81 -0.72 -8.25 -17.25
CA GLN A 81 -1.65 -8.07 -16.15
C GLN A 81 -3.08 -8.13 -16.67
N VAL A 82 -3.84 -9.10 -16.17
CA VAL A 82 -5.31 -9.04 -16.24
C VAL A 82 -5.80 -8.24 -15.04
N LEU A 83 -6.53 -7.18 -15.31
CA LEU A 83 -7.10 -6.30 -14.30
C LEU A 83 -8.61 -6.34 -14.44
N VAL A 84 -9.31 -6.87 -13.43
CA VAL A 84 -10.76 -6.82 -13.29
C VAL A 84 -11.11 -5.53 -12.57
N LYS A 85 -12.04 -4.72 -13.12
CA LYS A 85 -12.36 -3.36 -12.65
C LYS A 85 -13.19 -3.32 -11.35
N ASN A 86 -13.05 -4.34 -10.51
CA ASN A 86 -13.67 -4.45 -9.19
C ASN A 86 -12.73 -5.15 -8.22
N GLY A 87 -12.75 -4.69 -6.97
CA GLY A 87 -11.98 -5.23 -5.86
C GLY A 87 -12.82 -5.22 -4.58
N GLY A 88 -12.23 -4.86 -3.46
CA GLY A 88 -12.90 -4.84 -2.17
C GLY A 88 -14.08 -3.87 -2.04
N GLU A 89 -14.21 -2.90 -2.95
CA GLU A 89 -15.34 -1.96 -2.95
C GLU A 89 -16.70 -2.63 -3.25
N VAL A 90 -16.68 -3.85 -3.81
CA VAL A 90 -17.92 -4.59 -4.12
C VAL A 90 -18.27 -5.64 -3.07
N ASP A 91 -17.47 -5.77 -2.03
CA ASP A 91 -17.75 -6.72 -0.97
C ASP A 91 -19.08 -6.41 -0.28
N PRO A 92 -19.96 -7.40 -0.10
CA PRO A 92 -21.12 -7.23 0.77
C PRO A 92 -20.67 -6.86 2.19
N SER A 93 -21.42 -6.00 2.87
CA SER A 93 -21.03 -5.48 4.19
C SER A 93 -20.74 -6.56 5.24
N ASN A 94 -21.35 -7.73 5.10
CA ASN A 94 -21.16 -8.89 5.99
C ASN A 94 -20.12 -9.91 5.49
N LEU A 95 -19.53 -9.68 4.29
CA LEU A 95 -18.55 -10.56 3.64
C LEU A 95 -17.31 -9.77 3.20
N SER A 96 -16.90 -8.78 3.99
CA SER A 96 -15.65 -8.04 3.75
C SER A 96 -14.49 -9.02 3.61
N GLY A 97 -13.63 -8.82 2.60
CA GLY A 97 -12.54 -9.74 2.27
C GLY A 97 -12.88 -10.73 1.15
N LEU A 98 -14.13 -10.73 0.66
CA LEU A 98 -14.56 -11.68 -0.36
C LEU A 98 -13.82 -11.48 -1.69
N ALA A 99 -13.63 -10.25 -2.13
CA ALA A 99 -12.92 -9.96 -3.38
C ALA A 99 -11.43 -10.34 -3.30
N ASP A 100 -10.79 -10.03 -2.17
CA ASP A 100 -9.40 -10.37 -1.94
C ASP A 100 -9.21 -11.89 -1.88
N MET A 101 -10.01 -12.59 -1.11
CA MET A 101 -10.00 -14.06 -1.03
C MET A 101 -10.28 -14.70 -2.39
N THR A 102 -11.25 -14.18 -3.17
CA THR A 102 -11.54 -14.69 -4.51
C THR A 102 -10.33 -14.55 -5.44
N ALA A 103 -9.65 -13.38 -5.40
CA ALA A 103 -8.47 -13.15 -6.23
C ALA A 103 -7.30 -14.04 -5.83
N GLU A 104 -7.04 -14.22 -4.53
CA GLU A 104 -5.99 -15.13 -4.03
C GLU A 104 -6.24 -16.60 -4.42
N LEU A 105 -7.51 -17.01 -4.51
CA LEU A 105 -7.91 -18.37 -4.88
C LEU A 105 -7.72 -18.67 -6.38
N LEU A 106 -7.51 -17.69 -7.26
CA LEU A 106 -7.33 -17.92 -8.70
C LEU A 106 -6.20 -18.90 -9.00
N THR A 107 -5.10 -18.82 -8.25
CA THR A 107 -3.91 -19.65 -8.43
C THR A 107 -3.96 -20.96 -7.63
N LYS A 108 -5.07 -21.25 -6.95
CA LYS A 108 -5.22 -22.44 -6.07
C LYS A 108 -5.90 -23.63 -6.75
N GLY A 109 -5.99 -23.61 -8.07
CA GLY A 109 -6.46 -24.70 -8.91
C GLY A 109 -7.47 -24.27 -9.95
N THR A 110 -7.36 -24.87 -11.13
CA THR A 110 -8.24 -24.69 -12.28
C THR A 110 -8.91 -26.01 -12.66
N LYS A 111 -9.75 -25.99 -13.70
CA LYS A 111 -10.35 -27.21 -14.26
C LYS A 111 -9.32 -28.19 -14.80
N THR A 112 -8.10 -27.72 -15.14
CA THR A 112 -7.07 -28.52 -15.80
C THR A 112 -5.79 -28.66 -15.01
N ARG A 113 -5.59 -27.85 -13.94
CA ARG A 113 -4.37 -27.79 -13.12
C ARG A 113 -4.67 -27.73 -11.64
N THR A 114 -3.94 -28.46 -10.85
CA THR A 114 -3.89 -28.28 -9.39
C THR A 114 -3.01 -27.08 -9.02
N ALA A 115 -3.11 -26.57 -7.79
CA ALA A 115 -2.24 -25.49 -7.31
C ALA A 115 -0.74 -25.82 -7.42
N PRO A 116 -0.27 -27.04 -7.02
CA PRO A 116 1.14 -27.42 -7.23
C PRO A 116 1.54 -27.47 -8.72
N GLN A 117 0.66 -27.92 -9.63
CA GLN A 117 0.95 -27.92 -11.05
C GLN A 117 1.09 -26.52 -11.64
N ILE A 118 0.23 -25.56 -11.22
CA ILE A 118 0.36 -24.16 -11.62
C ILE A 118 1.74 -23.61 -11.19
N ALA A 119 2.13 -23.84 -9.94
CA ALA A 119 3.42 -23.40 -9.42
C ALA A 119 4.59 -24.06 -10.20
N GLN A 120 4.58 -25.38 -10.37
CA GLN A 120 5.63 -26.12 -11.07
C GLN A 120 5.76 -25.72 -12.55
N GLU A 121 4.63 -25.54 -13.26
CA GLU A 121 4.67 -25.11 -14.67
C GLU A 121 5.24 -23.69 -14.78
N MET A 122 4.88 -22.76 -13.89
CA MET A 122 5.44 -21.41 -13.88
C MET A 122 6.92 -21.39 -13.52
N GLU A 123 7.35 -22.17 -12.53
CA GLU A 123 8.76 -22.36 -12.18
C GLU A 123 9.57 -22.92 -13.36
N ALA A 124 9.04 -23.93 -14.08
CA ALA A 124 9.68 -24.50 -15.25
C ALA A 124 9.82 -23.50 -16.42
N LEU A 125 8.96 -22.50 -16.49
CA LEU A 125 9.06 -21.39 -17.44
C LEU A 125 10.02 -20.28 -16.96
N GLY A 126 10.50 -20.34 -15.70
CA GLY A 126 11.28 -19.27 -15.07
C GLY A 126 10.46 -18.00 -14.90
N GLY A 127 9.15 -18.13 -14.70
CA GLY A 127 8.21 -17.02 -14.59
C GLY A 127 7.58 -16.91 -13.22
N GLU A 128 6.91 -15.79 -13.00
CA GLU A 128 6.13 -15.50 -11.79
C GLU A 128 4.68 -15.25 -12.14
N LEU A 129 3.77 -15.83 -11.36
CA LEU A 129 2.34 -15.63 -11.47
C LEU A 129 1.77 -15.29 -10.07
N ASN A 130 1.16 -14.12 -9.95
CA ASN A 130 0.58 -13.65 -8.70
C ASN A 130 -0.85 -13.16 -8.95
N SER A 131 -1.70 -13.27 -7.91
CA SER A 131 -3.06 -12.72 -7.94
C SER A 131 -3.42 -12.11 -6.59
N GLY A 132 -4.36 -11.17 -6.60
CA GLY A 132 -4.82 -10.48 -5.39
C GLY A 132 -5.78 -9.36 -5.74
N ALA A 133 -6.45 -8.79 -4.75
CA ALA A 133 -7.30 -7.63 -4.93
C ALA A 133 -6.84 -6.44 -4.09
N GLY A 134 -7.09 -5.26 -4.64
CA GLY A 134 -7.08 -4.00 -3.90
C GLY A 134 -8.51 -3.49 -3.76
N TRP A 135 -8.65 -2.19 -3.53
CA TRP A 135 -9.97 -1.58 -3.39
C TRP A 135 -10.75 -1.58 -4.71
N ASP A 136 -10.16 -1.02 -5.78
CA ASP A 136 -10.86 -0.72 -7.04
C ASP A 136 -10.65 -1.78 -8.13
N ALA A 137 -9.85 -2.79 -7.88
CA ALA A 137 -9.52 -3.82 -8.85
C ALA A 137 -9.01 -5.10 -8.22
N SER A 138 -9.33 -6.22 -8.87
CA SER A 138 -8.64 -7.50 -8.71
C SER A 138 -7.69 -7.69 -9.89
N ARG A 139 -6.56 -8.35 -9.66
CA ARG A 139 -5.51 -8.50 -10.65
C ARG A 139 -4.90 -9.90 -10.64
N ALA A 140 -4.49 -10.36 -11.81
CA ALA A 140 -3.56 -11.47 -11.97
C ALA A 140 -2.40 -10.99 -12.83
N THR A 141 -1.17 -11.17 -12.36
CA THR A 141 0.05 -10.64 -12.97
C THR A 141 0.99 -11.78 -13.34
N LEU A 142 1.63 -11.64 -14.48
CA LEU A 142 2.58 -12.58 -15.06
C LEU A 142 3.86 -11.83 -15.41
N ASN A 143 5.01 -12.43 -15.09
CA ASN A 143 6.31 -12.01 -15.61
C ASN A 143 7.13 -13.22 -16.05
N VAL A 144 7.71 -13.19 -17.26
CA VAL A 144 8.41 -14.33 -17.85
C VAL A 144 9.35 -13.86 -18.96
N LEU A 145 10.32 -14.72 -19.33
CA LEU A 145 11.13 -14.51 -20.54
C LEU A 145 10.23 -14.44 -21.79
N SER A 146 10.54 -13.53 -22.72
CA SER A 146 9.76 -13.33 -23.96
C SER A 146 9.55 -14.61 -24.77
N ALA A 147 10.57 -15.47 -24.85
CA ALA A 147 10.48 -16.78 -25.50
C ALA A 147 9.50 -17.76 -24.82
N LYS A 148 9.05 -17.47 -23.61
CA LYS A 148 8.11 -18.28 -22.81
C LYS A 148 6.74 -17.62 -22.62
N ALA A 149 6.52 -16.48 -23.26
CA ALA A 149 5.29 -15.69 -23.09
C ALA A 149 4.02 -16.48 -23.46
N GLU A 150 4.05 -17.28 -24.52
CA GLU A 150 2.87 -18.02 -24.98
C GLU A 150 2.38 -19.07 -23.96
N PRO A 151 3.20 -20.04 -23.51
CA PRO A 151 2.76 -21.01 -22.51
C PRO A 151 2.39 -20.35 -21.17
N ALA A 152 3.10 -19.32 -20.75
CA ALA A 152 2.80 -18.60 -19.52
C ALA A 152 1.46 -17.84 -19.61
N MET A 153 1.16 -17.22 -20.75
CA MET A 153 -0.12 -16.55 -20.98
C MET A 153 -1.31 -17.54 -20.95
N ALA A 154 -1.08 -18.78 -21.43
CA ALA A 154 -2.10 -19.82 -21.33
C ALA A 154 -2.42 -20.19 -19.88
N ILE A 155 -1.41 -20.21 -18.99
CA ILE A 155 -1.61 -20.43 -17.55
C ILE A 155 -2.35 -19.23 -16.93
N LEU A 156 -1.93 -18.00 -17.25
CA LEU A 156 -2.61 -16.77 -16.78
C LEU A 156 -4.09 -16.78 -17.19
N ALA A 157 -4.39 -17.12 -18.44
CA ALA A 157 -5.75 -17.20 -18.93
C ALA A 157 -6.57 -18.29 -18.19
N ASP A 158 -5.97 -19.43 -17.92
CA ASP A 158 -6.64 -20.53 -17.23
C ASP A 158 -6.98 -20.18 -15.79
N VAL A 159 -6.05 -19.60 -15.03
CA VAL A 159 -6.32 -19.19 -13.63
C VAL A 159 -7.37 -18.10 -13.52
N VAL A 160 -7.42 -17.18 -14.49
CA VAL A 160 -8.42 -16.09 -14.48
C VAL A 160 -9.81 -16.60 -14.88
N ARG A 161 -9.88 -17.51 -15.85
CA ARG A 161 -11.14 -17.92 -16.50
C ARG A 161 -11.78 -19.15 -15.90
N ASN A 162 -10.98 -20.09 -15.42
CA ASN A 162 -11.38 -21.45 -15.09
C ASN A 162 -11.04 -21.91 -13.66
N PRO A 163 -10.96 -21.02 -12.64
CA PRO A 163 -10.68 -21.49 -11.28
C PRO A 163 -11.81 -22.39 -10.79
N VAL A 164 -11.48 -23.38 -9.95
CA VAL A 164 -12.47 -24.35 -9.42
C VAL A 164 -12.90 -24.06 -8.00
N PHE A 165 -12.13 -23.27 -7.24
CA PHE A 165 -12.44 -22.88 -5.88
C PHE A 165 -12.78 -24.07 -4.98
N GLN A 166 -11.81 -24.99 -4.82
CA GLN A 166 -11.98 -26.18 -3.99
C GLN A 166 -12.19 -25.80 -2.52
N ASP A 167 -13.09 -26.50 -1.83
CA ASP A 167 -13.43 -26.22 -0.45
C ASP A 167 -12.20 -26.29 0.47
N GLU A 168 -11.29 -27.23 0.23
CA GLU A 168 -10.05 -27.40 0.98
C GLU A 168 -9.12 -26.19 0.84
N GLU A 169 -9.04 -25.60 -0.36
CA GLU A 169 -8.22 -24.42 -0.62
C GLU A 169 -8.84 -23.15 0.01
N ILE A 170 -10.17 -23.06 0.00
CA ILE A 170 -10.91 -21.99 0.66
C ILE A 170 -10.65 -22.06 2.17
N GLU A 171 -10.77 -23.25 2.77
CA GLU A 171 -10.57 -23.43 4.20
C GLU A 171 -9.12 -23.16 4.61
N ARG A 172 -8.15 -23.61 3.82
CA ARG A 172 -6.73 -23.32 4.04
C ARG A 172 -6.43 -21.83 3.97
N LEU A 173 -7.00 -21.13 2.99
CA LEU A 173 -6.81 -19.70 2.86
C LEU A 173 -7.53 -18.93 3.98
N ARG A 174 -8.75 -19.36 4.38
CA ARG A 174 -9.49 -18.82 5.52
C ARG A 174 -8.65 -18.84 6.79
N GLN A 175 -7.99 -19.97 7.08
CA GLN A 175 -7.13 -20.10 8.26
C GLN A 175 -5.96 -19.11 8.19
N GLN A 176 -5.32 -18.97 7.03
CA GLN A 176 -4.24 -17.99 6.85
C GLN A 176 -4.71 -16.55 7.09
N TYR A 177 -5.91 -16.19 6.59
CA TYR A 177 -6.50 -14.86 6.83
C TYR A 177 -6.79 -14.65 8.31
N THR A 178 -7.41 -15.64 8.98
CA THR A 178 -7.74 -15.57 10.41
C THR A 178 -6.49 -15.38 11.25
N ASP A 179 -5.42 -16.13 10.95
CA ASP A 179 -4.13 -15.99 11.64
C ASP A 179 -3.52 -14.60 11.41
N SER A 180 -3.52 -14.13 10.16
CA SER A 180 -3.00 -12.80 9.81
C SER A 180 -3.81 -11.68 10.46
N ILE A 181 -5.13 -11.78 10.48
CA ILE A 181 -6.03 -10.83 11.15
C ILE A 181 -5.76 -10.85 12.67
N SER A 182 -5.58 -12.03 13.27
CA SER A 182 -5.24 -12.15 14.69
C SER A 182 -3.93 -11.43 15.03
N VAL A 183 -2.89 -11.61 14.22
CA VAL A 183 -1.63 -10.87 14.35
C VAL A 183 -1.85 -9.36 14.20
N GLY A 184 -2.63 -8.95 13.20
CA GLY A 184 -2.98 -7.54 12.96
C GLY A 184 -3.73 -6.90 14.12
N MET A 185 -4.67 -7.61 14.74
CA MET A 185 -5.41 -7.16 15.94
C MET A 185 -4.51 -6.96 17.17
N ASN A 186 -3.34 -7.59 17.21
CA ASN A 186 -2.33 -7.43 18.25
C ASN A 186 -1.22 -6.41 17.88
N SER A 187 -1.27 -5.83 16.68
CA SER A 187 -0.35 -4.80 16.20
C SER A 187 -0.99 -3.42 16.28
N PRO A 188 -0.56 -2.52 17.18
CA PRO A 188 -1.15 -1.19 17.29
C PRO A 188 -1.19 -0.43 15.96
N GLY A 189 -0.12 -0.54 15.13
CA GLY A 189 -0.04 0.15 13.84
C GLY A 189 -1.05 -0.37 12.81
N THR A 190 -1.20 -1.68 12.70
CA THR A 190 -2.16 -2.32 11.79
C THR A 190 -3.59 -2.01 12.21
N LEU A 191 -3.88 -2.18 13.50
CA LEU A 191 -5.21 -1.93 14.06
C LEU A 191 -5.62 -0.47 13.90
N ALA A 192 -4.69 0.48 14.14
CA ALA A 192 -4.94 1.91 13.93
C ALA A 192 -5.30 2.21 12.47
N GLY A 193 -4.68 1.55 11.50
CA GLY A 193 -5.01 1.67 10.07
C GLY A 193 -6.42 1.17 9.75
N TRP A 194 -6.83 0.03 10.28
CA TRP A 194 -8.18 -0.50 10.08
C TRP A 194 -9.25 0.39 10.72
N VAL A 195 -9.01 0.84 11.94
CA VAL A 195 -9.90 1.79 12.63
C VAL A 195 -9.99 3.12 11.86
N ALA A 196 -8.86 3.61 11.32
CA ALA A 196 -8.84 4.83 10.52
C ALA A 196 -9.73 4.71 9.28
N SER A 197 -9.70 3.59 8.56
CA SER A 197 -10.58 3.33 7.42
C SER A 197 -12.06 3.39 7.83
N ARG A 198 -12.43 2.73 8.92
CA ARG A 198 -13.81 2.79 9.47
C ARG A 198 -14.22 4.19 9.89
N VAL A 199 -13.33 4.93 10.54
CA VAL A 199 -13.62 6.29 10.98
C VAL A 199 -13.84 7.24 9.79
N VAL A 200 -13.01 7.10 8.74
CA VAL A 200 -13.06 7.97 7.55
C VAL A 200 -14.24 7.65 6.64
N PHE A 201 -14.55 6.37 6.44
CA PHE A 201 -15.53 5.93 5.45
C PHE A 201 -16.82 5.35 6.06
N GLY A 202 -16.84 5.08 7.37
CA GLY A 202 -18.00 4.50 8.03
C GLY A 202 -18.34 3.13 7.43
N ASP A 203 -19.62 2.93 7.11
CA ASP A 203 -20.12 1.69 6.50
C ASP A 203 -20.10 1.73 4.95
N ASN A 204 -19.49 2.77 4.37
CA ASN A 204 -19.29 2.82 2.92
C ASN A 204 -18.25 1.79 2.45
N ALA A 205 -18.21 1.55 1.15
CA ALA A 205 -17.41 0.54 0.47
C ALA A 205 -15.92 0.51 0.87
N TYR A 206 -15.31 1.65 1.17
CA TYR A 206 -13.89 1.73 1.56
C TYR A 206 -13.65 1.70 3.08
N GLY A 207 -14.66 1.43 3.89
CA GLY A 207 -14.55 1.50 5.35
C GLY A 207 -14.07 0.21 6.01
N HIS A 208 -14.25 -0.95 5.40
CA HIS A 208 -13.80 -2.23 5.97
C HIS A 208 -12.31 -2.52 5.65
N PRO A 209 -11.63 -3.40 6.35
CA PRO A 209 -10.33 -3.92 5.91
C PRO A 209 -10.48 -4.69 4.59
N VAL A 210 -9.56 -4.52 3.62
CA VAL A 210 -9.61 -5.23 2.32
C VAL A 210 -9.60 -6.75 2.51
N SER A 211 -8.81 -7.25 3.44
CA SER A 211 -8.74 -8.67 3.80
C SER A 211 -9.86 -9.12 4.74
N GLY A 212 -10.82 -8.24 5.03
CA GLY A 212 -11.93 -8.56 5.93
C GLY A 212 -11.61 -8.52 7.42
N THR A 213 -12.54 -9.02 8.19
CA THR A 213 -12.44 -9.29 9.63
C THR A 213 -12.54 -10.79 9.89
N ALA A 214 -12.17 -11.26 11.07
CA ALA A 214 -12.30 -12.68 11.40
C ALA A 214 -13.74 -13.17 11.19
N GLU A 215 -14.73 -12.38 11.64
CA GLU A 215 -16.13 -12.72 11.51
C GLU A 215 -16.65 -12.69 10.08
N SER A 216 -16.17 -11.76 9.23
CA SER A 216 -16.60 -11.70 7.83
C SER A 216 -15.98 -12.82 7.01
N VAL A 217 -14.70 -13.12 7.22
CA VAL A 217 -13.98 -14.19 6.54
C VAL A 217 -14.54 -15.57 6.89
N ASP A 218 -14.92 -15.79 8.16
CA ASP A 218 -15.57 -17.04 8.61
C ASP A 218 -16.91 -17.31 7.90
N ARG A 219 -17.63 -16.26 7.53
CA ARG A 219 -18.93 -16.35 6.83
C ARG A 219 -18.81 -16.62 5.33
N ILE A 220 -17.66 -16.34 4.71
CA ILE A 220 -17.48 -16.52 3.26
C ILE A 220 -17.60 -18.00 2.90
N LYS A 221 -18.49 -18.33 2.01
CA LYS A 221 -18.70 -19.68 1.48
C LYS A 221 -18.22 -19.78 0.05
N ARG A 222 -17.98 -20.99 -0.42
CA ARG A 222 -17.62 -21.27 -1.81
C ARG A 222 -18.57 -20.61 -2.80
N ASP A 223 -19.87 -20.67 -2.56
CA ASP A 223 -20.87 -20.07 -3.43
C ASP A 223 -20.74 -18.56 -3.52
N ASP A 224 -20.27 -17.87 -2.46
CA ASP A 224 -20.03 -16.43 -2.50
C ASP A 224 -18.85 -16.12 -3.42
N VAL A 225 -17.75 -16.89 -3.33
CA VAL A 225 -16.57 -16.80 -4.18
C VAL A 225 -16.96 -17.04 -5.65
N VAL A 226 -17.69 -18.11 -5.92
CA VAL A 226 -18.16 -18.45 -7.28
C VAL A 226 -19.06 -17.34 -7.84
N ARG A 227 -19.98 -16.80 -7.05
CA ARG A 227 -20.87 -15.69 -7.48
C ARG A 227 -20.06 -14.43 -7.79
N LEU A 228 -19.13 -14.03 -6.93
CA LEU A 228 -18.29 -12.85 -7.16
C LEU A 228 -17.46 -13.02 -8.43
N HIS A 229 -16.80 -14.18 -8.59
CA HIS A 229 -16.02 -14.47 -9.80
C HIS A 229 -16.89 -14.42 -11.05
N SER A 230 -18.00 -15.14 -11.09
CA SER A 230 -18.90 -15.17 -12.25
C SER A 230 -19.47 -13.80 -12.62
N ARG A 231 -19.66 -12.94 -11.63
CA ARG A 231 -20.20 -11.59 -11.83
C ARG A 231 -19.18 -10.62 -12.39
N PHE A 232 -17.97 -10.62 -11.88
CA PHE A 232 -17.00 -9.57 -12.16
C PHE A 232 -15.85 -10.00 -13.08
N TYR A 233 -15.46 -11.29 -13.10
CA TYR A 233 -14.38 -11.79 -13.95
C TYR A 233 -14.92 -12.09 -15.36
N ARG A 234 -15.10 -11.02 -16.10
CA ARG A 234 -15.71 -11.01 -17.44
C ARG A 234 -14.87 -10.18 -18.38
N PRO A 235 -14.83 -10.52 -19.69
CA PRO A 235 -13.99 -9.82 -20.65
C PRO A 235 -14.35 -8.33 -20.80
N ASP A 236 -15.64 -7.97 -20.76
CA ASP A 236 -16.11 -6.58 -20.86
C ASP A 236 -15.87 -5.75 -19.58
N ASN A 237 -15.58 -6.42 -18.46
CA ASN A 237 -15.22 -5.82 -17.18
C ASN A 237 -13.71 -5.90 -16.88
N ALA A 238 -12.92 -6.44 -17.81
CA ALA A 238 -11.49 -6.64 -17.64
C ALA A 238 -10.67 -5.80 -18.62
N ILE A 239 -9.41 -5.60 -18.26
CA ILE A 239 -8.37 -5.01 -19.10
C ILE A 239 -7.17 -5.95 -19.05
N LEU A 240 -6.64 -6.32 -20.21
CA LEU A 240 -5.35 -7.03 -20.31
C LEU A 240 -4.29 -6.03 -20.77
N VAL A 241 -3.26 -5.84 -19.96
CA VAL A 241 -2.08 -5.05 -20.32
C VAL A 241 -0.92 -5.99 -20.53
N ILE A 242 -0.26 -5.90 -21.67
CA ILE A 242 0.93 -6.68 -22.03
C ILE A 242 2.07 -5.69 -22.32
N GLY A 243 3.21 -5.90 -21.74
CA GLY A 243 4.39 -5.08 -22.02
C GLY A 243 5.67 -5.89 -22.08
N GLY A 244 6.68 -5.34 -22.74
CA GLY A 244 8.01 -5.94 -22.81
C GLY A 244 8.50 -6.27 -24.20
N ASP A 245 9.36 -7.27 -24.28
CA ASP A 245 10.00 -7.73 -25.53
C ASP A 245 9.05 -8.60 -26.37
N ILE A 246 8.02 -7.95 -26.86
CA ILE A 246 6.99 -8.52 -27.73
C ILE A 246 6.47 -7.43 -28.67
N LYS A 247 6.30 -7.75 -29.96
CA LYS A 247 5.66 -6.85 -30.92
C LYS A 247 4.16 -6.75 -30.64
N ALA A 248 3.57 -5.60 -30.86
CA ALA A 248 2.16 -5.37 -30.61
C ALA A 248 1.24 -6.35 -31.37
N GLU A 249 1.55 -6.66 -32.62
CA GLU A 249 0.78 -7.63 -33.41
C GLU A 249 0.79 -9.04 -32.79
N ASP A 250 1.97 -9.47 -32.28
CA ASP A 250 2.15 -10.77 -31.64
C ASP A 250 1.42 -10.80 -30.29
N ALA A 251 1.50 -9.71 -29.52
CA ALA A 251 0.78 -9.56 -28.25
C ALA A 251 -0.75 -9.61 -28.47
N PHE A 252 -1.28 -8.94 -29.51
CA PHE A 252 -2.71 -9.03 -29.82
C PHE A 252 -3.14 -10.42 -30.28
N ARG A 253 -2.30 -11.13 -31.07
CA ARG A 253 -2.57 -12.54 -31.44
C ARG A 253 -2.58 -13.44 -30.21
N LEU A 254 -1.62 -13.25 -29.31
CA LEU A 254 -1.53 -13.99 -28.06
C LEU A 254 -2.74 -13.72 -27.17
N ALA A 255 -3.16 -12.47 -27.04
CA ALA A 255 -4.37 -12.08 -26.31
C ALA A 255 -5.64 -12.72 -26.91
N GLU A 256 -5.79 -12.69 -28.25
CA GLU A 256 -6.92 -13.33 -28.95
C GLU A 256 -6.92 -14.84 -28.71
N LYS A 257 -5.75 -15.51 -28.83
CA LYS A 257 -5.62 -16.96 -28.60
C LYS A 257 -6.00 -17.36 -27.17
N SER A 258 -5.62 -16.55 -26.17
CA SER A 258 -5.75 -16.91 -24.75
C SER A 258 -7.10 -16.48 -24.16
N PHE A 259 -7.69 -15.39 -24.67
CA PHE A 259 -8.87 -14.77 -24.10
C PHE A 259 -10.01 -14.50 -25.10
N GLY A 260 -9.83 -14.75 -26.40
CA GLY A 260 -10.81 -14.42 -27.44
C GLY A 260 -12.13 -15.17 -27.30
N ASP A 261 -12.09 -16.40 -26.80
CA ASP A 261 -13.24 -17.25 -26.47
C ASP A 261 -13.73 -17.11 -25.00
N TRP A 262 -13.19 -16.19 -24.24
CA TRP A 262 -13.66 -15.89 -22.89
C TRP A 262 -15.07 -15.28 -22.97
N ALA A 263 -16.07 -16.06 -22.57
CA ALA A 263 -17.46 -15.63 -22.60
C ALA A 263 -17.84 -14.88 -21.33
N ALA A 264 -18.69 -13.86 -21.46
CA ALA A 264 -19.37 -13.29 -20.33
C ALA A 264 -20.43 -14.29 -19.83
N SER A 265 -20.56 -14.45 -18.50
CA SER A 265 -21.65 -15.27 -17.95
C SER A 265 -22.99 -14.54 -18.13
N GLU A 266 -23.95 -15.15 -18.81
CA GLU A 266 -25.31 -14.61 -18.98
C GLU A 266 -26.01 -14.38 -17.63
N SER A 267 -25.71 -15.20 -16.63
CA SER A 267 -26.27 -15.11 -15.27
C SER A 267 -25.79 -13.88 -14.49
N ALA A 268 -24.72 -13.24 -14.92
CA ALA A 268 -24.11 -12.11 -14.19
C ALA A 268 -24.93 -10.80 -14.29
N LEU A 269 -25.88 -10.71 -15.22
CA LEU A 269 -26.62 -9.48 -15.48
C LEU A 269 -27.88 -9.31 -14.62
N SER A 270 -28.38 -10.37 -13.99
CA SER A 270 -29.68 -10.40 -13.30
C SER A 270 -29.64 -10.34 -11.77
N ILE A 271 -28.47 -10.13 -11.16
CA ILE A 271 -28.42 -9.94 -9.72
C ILE A 271 -28.80 -8.49 -9.43
N GLU A 272 -29.98 -8.28 -8.87
CA GLU A 272 -30.35 -7.02 -8.21
C GLU A 272 -29.23 -6.68 -7.21
N SER A 273 -28.44 -5.70 -7.59
CA SER A 273 -27.27 -5.31 -6.82
C SER A 273 -27.71 -4.45 -5.65
N GLY A 274 -27.52 -4.93 -4.45
CA GLY A 274 -27.36 -4.05 -3.30
C GLY A 274 -26.05 -3.23 -3.36
N VAL A 275 -25.27 -3.37 -4.43
CA VAL A 275 -24.08 -2.56 -4.71
C VAL A 275 -24.50 -1.44 -5.65
N PRO A 276 -24.32 -0.17 -5.27
CA PRO A 276 -24.58 0.95 -6.15
C PRO A 276 -23.78 0.79 -7.43
N THR A 277 -24.42 0.66 -8.58
CA THR A 277 -23.80 0.62 -9.92
C THR A 277 -23.26 1.99 -10.36
N LYS A 278 -23.54 3.03 -9.59
CA LYS A 278 -22.81 4.30 -9.59
C LYS A 278 -21.99 4.36 -8.30
N PRO A 279 -20.76 4.89 -8.33
CA PRO A 279 -20.13 5.39 -7.13
C PRO A 279 -21.23 6.19 -6.41
N SER A 280 -21.51 5.84 -5.16
CA SER A 280 -22.42 6.66 -4.36
C SER A 280 -21.94 8.07 -4.58
N ALA A 281 -22.78 8.91 -5.20
CA ALA A 281 -22.40 10.28 -5.47
C ALA A 281 -21.78 10.76 -4.18
N ALA A 282 -20.49 11.02 -4.24
CA ALA A 282 -19.72 11.36 -3.05
C ALA A 282 -20.61 12.30 -2.28
N THR A 283 -20.99 11.95 -1.06
CA THR A 283 -21.64 12.95 -0.21
C THR A 283 -20.74 14.16 -0.38
N PRO A 284 -21.23 15.27 -0.93
CA PRO A 284 -20.36 16.38 -1.26
C PRO A 284 -19.47 16.63 -0.07
N ALA A 285 -18.22 17.07 -0.29
CA ALA A 285 -17.29 17.44 0.76
C ALA A 285 -17.86 18.48 1.76
N GLY A 286 -19.14 18.72 1.75
CA GLY A 286 -19.95 19.67 2.50
C GLY A 286 -20.86 19.12 3.60
N GLY A 287 -20.91 17.82 3.82
CA GLY A 287 -21.42 17.29 5.08
C GLY A 287 -20.24 17.08 6.01
N ALA A 288 -19.85 18.08 6.81
CA ALA A 288 -18.77 17.95 7.79
C ALA A 288 -19.09 16.77 8.71
N ALA A 289 -18.51 15.61 8.42
CA ALA A 289 -18.50 14.52 9.37
C ALA A 289 -17.82 15.07 10.63
N LYS A 290 -18.52 15.01 11.77
CA LYS A 290 -17.98 15.52 13.02
C LYS A 290 -16.64 14.84 13.27
N GLN A 291 -15.59 15.63 13.55
CA GLN A 291 -14.29 15.11 13.94
C GLN A 291 -14.44 14.05 15.03
N ARG A 292 -13.80 12.90 14.83
CA ARG A 292 -13.71 11.86 15.86
C ARG A 292 -12.27 11.73 16.36
N ILE A 293 -12.13 11.67 17.67
CA ILE A 293 -10.88 11.35 18.36
C ILE A 293 -11.08 9.99 19.00
N VAL A 294 -10.55 8.93 18.39
CA VAL A 294 -10.80 7.54 18.80
C VAL A 294 -9.53 6.96 19.41
N VAL A 295 -9.65 6.47 20.62
CA VAL A 295 -8.61 5.72 21.32
C VAL A 295 -9.07 4.27 21.40
N VAL A 296 -8.29 3.34 20.85
CA VAL A 296 -8.44 1.92 21.13
C VAL A 296 -7.48 1.56 22.26
N ASP A 297 -8.06 1.29 23.42
CA ASP A 297 -7.28 0.91 24.59
C ASP A 297 -6.79 -0.53 24.48
N MET A 298 -5.47 -0.66 24.47
CA MET A 298 -4.75 -1.91 24.33
C MET A 298 -3.74 -2.04 25.49
N PRO A 299 -4.20 -2.48 26.67
CA PRO A 299 -3.34 -2.57 27.85
C PRO A 299 -2.12 -3.44 27.61
N GLY A 300 -0.95 -2.98 28.04
CA GLY A 300 0.31 -3.68 27.85
C GLY A 300 0.91 -3.58 26.45
N ALA A 301 0.34 -2.81 25.54
CA ALA A 301 0.96 -2.52 24.25
C ALA A 301 2.32 -1.82 24.46
N GLY A 302 3.38 -2.31 23.83
CA GLY A 302 4.73 -1.76 23.97
C GLY A 302 4.88 -0.36 23.39
N GLN A 303 4.01 0.02 22.42
CA GLN A 303 4.01 1.30 21.74
C GLN A 303 2.58 1.74 21.44
N ALA A 304 2.39 3.06 21.29
CA ALA A 304 1.20 3.63 20.71
C ALA A 304 1.39 3.90 19.22
N ALA A 305 0.38 3.57 18.42
CA ALA A 305 0.25 4.03 17.05
C ALA A 305 -0.68 5.24 16.99
N VAL A 306 -0.21 6.33 16.44
CA VAL A 306 -0.95 7.58 16.29
C VAL A 306 -1.21 7.83 14.81
N VAL A 307 -2.47 8.01 14.44
CA VAL A 307 -2.92 8.22 13.07
C VAL A 307 -3.82 9.45 13.00
N PHE A 308 -3.46 10.35 12.11
CA PHE A 308 -4.34 11.39 11.58
C PHE A 308 -4.94 10.87 10.28
N ALA A 309 -6.24 10.89 10.12
CA ALA A 309 -6.92 10.37 8.94
C ALA A 309 -8.10 11.21 8.51
N ARG A 310 -8.26 11.37 7.20
CA ARG A 310 -9.40 12.04 6.58
C ARG A 310 -9.63 11.55 5.16
N ARG A 311 -10.74 11.96 4.55
CA ARG A 311 -10.96 11.80 3.11
C ARG A 311 -9.95 12.66 2.35
N GLY A 312 -9.28 12.07 1.38
CA GLY A 312 -8.34 12.72 0.47
C GLY A 312 -9.01 13.10 -0.84
N ILE A 313 -8.55 12.53 -1.96
CA ILE A 313 -9.02 12.82 -3.32
C ILE A 313 -9.21 11.54 -4.14
N ALA A 314 -9.98 11.63 -5.23
CA ALA A 314 -10.04 10.60 -6.26
C ALA A 314 -8.80 10.64 -7.16
N ARG A 315 -8.51 9.54 -7.88
CA ARG A 315 -7.39 9.52 -8.85
C ARG A 315 -7.59 10.51 -10.00
N THR A 316 -8.83 10.81 -10.34
CA THR A 316 -9.20 11.74 -11.42
C THR A 316 -9.33 13.19 -10.96
N ASP A 317 -9.05 13.49 -9.69
CA ASP A 317 -9.11 14.85 -9.16
C ASP A 317 -8.07 15.76 -9.88
N PRO A 318 -8.45 16.96 -10.34
CA PRO A 318 -7.53 17.89 -11.01
C PRO A 318 -6.36 18.33 -10.12
N ASP A 319 -6.51 18.27 -8.79
CA ASP A 319 -5.46 18.60 -7.84
C ASP A 319 -4.51 17.41 -7.53
N PHE A 320 -4.60 16.29 -8.30
CA PHE A 320 -3.80 15.08 -8.06
C PHE A 320 -2.30 15.36 -7.91
N PHE A 321 -1.70 16.11 -8.86
CA PHE A 321 -0.27 16.41 -8.82
C PHE A 321 0.10 17.32 -7.66
N SER A 322 -0.73 18.30 -7.33
CA SER A 322 -0.55 19.13 -6.14
C SER A 322 -0.62 18.29 -4.86
N GLY A 323 -1.51 17.31 -4.84
CA GLY A 323 -1.70 16.37 -3.73
C GLY A 323 -0.49 15.47 -3.49
N ILE A 324 0.05 14.82 -4.53
CA ILE A 324 1.22 13.96 -4.37
C ILE A 324 2.48 14.74 -3.99
N VAL A 325 2.62 15.97 -4.48
CA VAL A 325 3.73 16.87 -4.08
C VAL A 325 3.55 17.30 -2.62
N ALA A 326 2.34 17.70 -2.19
CA ALA A 326 2.04 18.03 -0.80
C ALA A 326 2.36 16.84 0.14
N ASN A 327 1.95 15.64 -0.24
CA ASN A 327 2.28 14.44 0.50
C ASN A 327 3.79 14.18 0.54
N SER A 328 4.52 14.44 -0.53
CA SER A 328 5.99 14.31 -0.57
C SER A 328 6.69 15.31 0.36
N VAL A 329 6.14 16.52 0.56
CA VAL A 329 6.64 17.50 1.53
C VAL A 329 6.50 16.96 2.96
N LEU A 330 5.39 16.32 3.27
CA LEU A 330 5.12 15.75 4.60
C LEU A 330 5.91 14.47 4.86
N SER A 331 6.01 13.57 3.87
CA SER A 331 6.50 12.20 4.03
C SER A 331 7.95 12.03 3.55
N GLY A 332 8.53 10.87 3.89
CA GLY A 332 9.91 10.49 3.53
C GLY A 332 10.93 10.87 4.61
N TYR A 333 12.18 10.42 4.42
CA TYR A 333 13.24 10.57 5.44
C TYR A 333 13.46 12.02 5.88
N SER A 334 13.49 12.95 4.94
CA SER A 334 13.63 14.39 5.20
C SER A 334 12.29 15.15 5.09
N GLY A 335 11.12 14.44 5.09
CA GLY A 335 9.79 15.03 5.14
C GLY A 335 9.51 15.71 6.47
N ARG A 336 8.62 16.72 6.46
CA ARG A 336 8.33 17.55 7.65
C ARG A 336 7.96 16.69 8.86
N LEU A 337 7.12 15.65 8.68
CA LEU A 337 6.70 14.76 9.77
C LEU A 337 7.90 14.03 10.39
N ASN A 338 8.76 13.45 9.56
CA ASN A 338 9.92 12.73 10.06
C ASN A 338 10.97 13.67 10.67
N GLN A 339 11.16 14.85 10.09
CA GLN A 339 12.05 15.87 10.65
C GLN A 339 11.58 16.33 12.04
N GLU A 340 10.29 16.60 12.20
CA GLU A 340 9.76 17.13 13.47
C GLU A 340 9.69 16.04 14.53
N ILE A 341 9.15 14.86 14.20
CA ILE A 341 8.83 13.82 15.19
C ILE A 341 10.04 12.94 15.49
N ARG A 342 10.80 12.55 14.44
CA ARG A 342 11.96 11.65 14.61
C ARG A 342 13.25 12.40 14.86
N ILE A 343 13.62 13.31 13.94
CA ILE A 343 14.98 13.88 13.95
C ILE A 343 15.16 14.88 15.07
N LYS A 344 14.23 15.82 15.21
CA LYS A 344 14.33 16.88 16.24
C LYS A 344 13.97 16.40 17.64
N ARG A 345 12.96 15.53 17.77
CA ARG A 345 12.40 15.14 19.07
C ARG A 345 12.70 13.71 19.50
N GLY A 346 13.12 12.83 18.59
CA GLY A 346 13.42 11.43 18.90
C GLY A 346 12.23 10.61 19.38
N LEU A 347 10.99 11.03 19.03
CA LEU A 347 9.75 10.41 19.54
C LEU A 347 9.37 9.12 18.79
N SER A 348 9.88 8.92 17.59
CA SER A 348 9.51 7.80 16.72
C SER A 348 10.70 7.33 15.88
N TYR A 349 10.70 6.08 15.44
CA TYR A 349 11.62 5.60 14.42
C TYR A 349 11.28 6.09 13.01
N GLY A 350 10.07 6.62 12.81
CA GLY A 350 9.62 7.22 11.56
C GLY A 350 8.21 7.75 11.65
N ALA A 351 7.99 8.88 10.97
CA ALA A 351 6.68 9.44 10.75
C ALA A 351 6.47 9.63 9.25
N ARG A 352 5.27 9.32 8.76
CA ARG A 352 4.97 9.30 7.33
C ARG A 352 3.55 9.75 7.05
N SER A 353 3.30 10.12 5.81
CA SER A 353 1.95 10.30 5.28
C SER A 353 1.77 9.57 3.97
N SER A 354 0.53 9.28 3.62
CA SER A 354 0.13 8.74 2.33
C SER A 354 -1.14 9.42 1.86
N LEU A 355 -1.19 9.73 0.58
CA LEU A 355 -2.38 10.13 -0.15
C LEU A 355 -2.74 8.97 -1.07
N GLU A 356 -3.61 8.09 -0.62
CA GLU A 356 -4.09 7.00 -1.42
C GLU A 356 -5.25 7.48 -2.28
N VAL A 357 -5.09 7.33 -3.59
CA VAL A 357 -6.12 7.73 -4.55
C VAL A 357 -6.89 6.51 -5.02
N ARG A 358 -8.21 6.65 -5.16
CA ARG A 358 -9.13 5.58 -5.58
C ARG A 358 -10.04 6.09 -6.69
N ARG A 359 -10.92 5.22 -7.20
CA ARG A 359 -11.95 5.59 -8.19
C ARG A 359 -12.90 6.66 -7.64
N ASP A 360 -13.30 6.51 -6.40
CA ASP A 360 -13.91 7.55 -5.59
C ASP A 360 -12.83 8.17 -4.66
N VAL A 361 -13.21 8.97 -3.70
CA VAL A 361 -12.28 9.63 -2.79
C VAL A 361 -11.55 8.59 -1.93
N GLY A 362 -10.23 8.52 -2.07
CA GLY A 362 -9.36 7.73 -1.19
C GLY A 362 -9.01 8.46 0.11
N PRO A 363 -8.31 7.82 1.06
CA PRO A 363 -7.91 8.45 2.30
C PRO A 363 -6.61 9.25 2.16
N PHE A 364 -6.48 10.31 2.98
CA PHE A 364 -5.19 10.85 3.39
C PHE A 364 -4.92 10.40 4.83
N VAL A 365 -3.74 9.85 5.06
CA VAL A 365 -3.32 9.34 6.37
C VAL A 365 -1.93 9.87 6.70
N ALA A 366 -1.75 10.39 7.93
CA ALA A 366 -0.42 10.65 8.50
C ALA A 366 -0.26 9.85 9.79
N SER A 367 0.88 9.21 10.00
CA SER A 367 1.04 8.26 11.10
C SER A 367 2.46 8.22 11.66
N ALA A 368 2.54 7.87 12.95
CA ALA A 368 3.79 7.53 13.62
C ALA A 368 3.53 6.51 14.74
N GLN A 369 4.52 5.65 15.01
CA GLN A 369 4.53 4.81 16.21
C GLN A 369 5.50 5.40 17.22
N THR A 370 5.11 5.43 18.50
CA THR A 370 5.86 6.08 19.55
C THR A 370 5.69 5.34 20.89
N LYS A 371 6.44 5.73 21.90
CA LYS A 371 6.16 5.29 23.29
C LYS A 371 4.77 5.74 23.70
N ASN A 372 4.05 4.95 24.49
CA ASN A 372 2.69 5.30 24.92
C ASN A 372 2.62 6.70 25.51
N GLN A 373 3.54 7.06 26.40
CA GLN A 373 3.57 8.37 27.07
C GLN A 373 3.66 9.56 26.08
N SER A 374 4.18 9.35 24.89
CA SER A 374 4.33 10.37 23.85
C SER A 374 3.15 10.41 22.85
N GLY A 375 2.14 9.56 23.01
CA GLY A 375 1.04 9.43 22.06
C GLY A 375 0.28 10.73 21.83
N ALA A 376 -0.05 11.48 22.91
CA ALA A 376 -0.74 12.77 22.83
C ALA A 376 0.13 13.86 22.17
N GLU A 377 1.43 13.92 22.49
CA GLU A 377 2.37 14.86 21.86
C GLU A 377 2.49 14.61 20.37
N VAL A 378 2.67 13.34 19.95
CA VAL A 378 2.77 12.98 18.53
C VAL A 378 1.49 13.34 17.77
N ALA A 379 0.30 13.16 18.38
CA ALA A 379 -0.97 13.58 17.76
C ALA A 379 -0.97 15.10 17.48
N SER A 380 -0.55 15.91 18.45
CA SER A 380 -0.44 17.36 18.26
C SER A 380 0.58 17.76 17.20
N LEU A 381 1.70 17.05 17.12
CA LEU A 381 2.73 17.30 16.11
C LEU A 381 2.25 16.96 14.69
N LEU A 382 1.50 15.86 14.50
CA LEU A 382 0.89 15.54 13.22
C LEU A 382 -0.07 16.66 12.78
N VAL A 383 -0.95 17.10 13.66
CA VAL A 383 -1.89 18.22 13.41
C VAL A 383 -1.13 19.52 13.13
N GLY A 384 -0.08 19.80 13.90
CA GLY A 384 0.74 21.01 13.75
C GLY A 384 1.42 21.10 12.38
N GLU A 385 2.02 19.99 11.89
CA GLU A 385 2.69 19.99 10.59
C GLU A 385 1.71 20.13 9.41
N LEU A 386 0.51 19.56 9.51
CA LEU A 386 -0.55 19.73 8.52
C LEU A 386 -1.08 21.18 8.51
N THR A 387 -1.27 21.77 9.68
CA THR A 387 -1.64 23.18 9.81
C THR A 387 -0.56 24.08 9.21
N ARG A 388 0.71 23.81 9.51
CA ARG A 388 1.84 24.57 8.95
C ARG A 388 1.92 24.48 7.44
N LEU A 389 1.67 23.29 6.85
CA LEU A 389 1.66 23.13 5.39
C LEU A 389 0.55 23.94 4.73
N SER A 390 -0.59 24.15 5.41
CA SER A 390 -1.70 24.96 4.88
C SER A 390 -1.51 26.46 5.08
N SER A 391 -0.78 26.88 6.11
CA SER A 391 -0.62 28.30 6.48
C SER A 391 0.68 28.94 5.97
N GLU A 392 1.72 28.14 5.77
CA GLU A 392 3.04 28.64 5.37
C GLU A 392 3.41 28.11 3.96
N PRO A 393 3.93 28.97 3.07
CA PRO A 393 4.39 28.53 1.76
C PRO A 393 5.62 27.62 1.89
N VAL A 394 5.68 26.60 1.03
CA VAL A 394 6.85 25.71 0.93
C VAL A 394 7.93 26.44 0.14
N GLY A 395 9.11 26.63 0.74
CA GLY A 395 10.26 27.25 0.06
C GLY A 395 10.89 26.34 -1.00
N ASP A 396 11.56 26.93 -1.97
CA ASP A 396 12.21 26.17 -3.08
C ASP A 396 13.26 25.18 -2.60
N VAL A 397 13.98 25.51 -1.54
CA VAL A 397 14.97 24.62 -0.89
C VAL A 397 14.34 23.31 -0.42
N GLU A 398 13.07 23.34 -0.01
CA GLU A 398 12.30 22.17 0.40
C GLU A 398 11.55 21.54 -0.80
N LEU A 399 10.88 22.33 -1.62
CA LEU A 399 10.01 21.86 -2.69
C LEU A 399 10.77 21.10 -3.79
N THR A 400 11.93 21.64 -4.21
CA THR A 400 12.74 21.06 -5.29
C THR A 400 13.17 19.62 -5.01
N PRO A 401 13.79 19.28 -3.86
CA PRO A 401 14.16 17.90 -3.59
C PRO A 401 12.91 17.00 -3.40
N ARG A 402 11.76 17.51 -2.97
CA ARG A 402 10.53 16.73 -2.86
C ARG A 402 9.99 16.29 -4.22
N LYS A 403 10.01 17.18 -5.19
CA LYS A 403 9.70 16.85 -6.59
C LYS A 403 10.70 15.85 -7.17
N ALA A 404 12.00 16.05 -6.90
CA ALA A 404 13.04 15.12 -7.36
C ALA A 404 12.84 13.69 -6.80
N VAL A 405 12.39 13.53 -5.55
CA VAL A 405 12.05 12.23 -4.97
C VAL A 405 10.92 11.55 -5.73
N LEU A 406 9.85 12.28 -6.06
CA LEU A 406 8.72 11.74 -6.84
C LEU A 406 9.16 11.33 -8.25
N ILE A 407 9.88 12.19 -8.94
CA ILE A 407 10.38 11.94 -10.30
C ILE A 407 11.34 10.76 -10.33
N GLY A 408 12.29 10.71 -9.39
CA GLY A 408 13.23 9.59 -9.28
C GLY A 408 12.55 8.27 -8.89
N GLY A 409 11.53 8.32 -8.01
CA GLY A 409 10.70 7.18 -7.69
C GLY A 409 9.95 6.63 -8.90
N PHE A 410 9.32 7.51 -9.66
CA PHE A 410 8.63 7.16 -10.89
C PHE A 410 9.58 6.58 -11.94
N GLY A 411 10.77 7.21 -12.14
CA GLY A 411 11.79 6.68 -13.05
C GLY A 411 12.19 5.25 -12.71
N ARG A 412 12.48 4.96 -11.42
CA ARG A 412 12.80 3.60 -10.98
C ARG A 412 11.67 2.59 -11.22
N THR A 413 10.41 3.01 -11.07
CA THR A 413 9.27 2.13 -11.41
C THR A 413 9.26 1.77 -12.89
N LEU A 414 9.64 2.69 -13.76
CA LEU A 414 9.67 2.46 -15.22
C LEU A 414 10.91 1.73 -15.72
N GLU A 415 11.87 1.41 -14.86
CA GLU A 415 13.04 0.58 -15.22
C GLU A 415 12.67 -0.89 -15.43
N THR A 416 11.55 -1.33 -14.87
CA THR A 416 11.08 -2.72 -15.00
C THR A 416 9.88 -2.83 -15.93
N THR A 417 9.80 -3.94 -16.66
CA THR A 417 8.66 -4.24 -17.53
C THR A 417 7.35 -4.30 -16.76
N GLU A 418 7.36 -4.93 -15.59
CA GLU A 418 6.19 -4.99 -14.69
C GLU A 418 5.77 -3.59 -14.21
N GLY A 419 6.73 -2.74 -13.90
CA GLY A 419 6.45 -1.37 -13.47
C GLY A 419 5.76 -0.56 -14.55
N ILE A 420 6.18 -0.69 -15.81
CA ILE A 420 5.53 -0.06 -16.95
C ILE A 420 4.10 -0.60 -17.11
N VAL A 421 3.93 -1.92 -17.11
CA VAL A 421 2.61 -2.58 -17.22
C VAL A 421 1.68 -2.13 -16.08
N ALA A 422 2.16 -2.08 -14.85
CA ALA A 422 1.38 -1.65 -13.69
C ALA A 422 0.95 -0.18 -13.78
N GLN A 423 1.83 0.72 -14.27
CA GLN A 423 1.48 2.13 -14.48
C GLN A 423 0.39 2.28 -15.56
N ILE A 424 0.54 1.60 -16.70
CA ILE A 424 -0.45 1.62 -17.77
C ILE A 424 -1.79 1.03 -17.28
N ALA A 425 -1.74 -0.09 -16.55
CA ALA A 425 -2.94 -0.70 -15.98
C ALA A 425 -3.66 0.25 -15.00
N SER A 426 -2.91 0.99 -14.18
CA SER A 426 -3.47 1.98 -13.26
C SER A 426 -4.13 3.15 -14.02
N LEU A 427 -3.50 3.69 -15.06
CA LEU A 427 -4.11 4.73 -15.89
C LEU A 427 -5.40 4.22 -16.55
N ALA A 428 -5.36 3.01 -17.10
CA ALA A 428 -6.51 2.38 -17.76
C ALA A 428 -7.68 2.09 -16.79
N LEU A 429 -7.38 1.68 -15.54
CA LEU A 429 -8.37 1.44 -14.48
C LEU A 429 -9.21 2.67 -14.19
N TYR A 430 -8.56 3.82 -14.10
CA TYR A 430 -9.20 5.09 -13.76
C TYR A 430 -9.69 5.88 -15.00
N GLY A 431 -9.57 5.29 -16.20
CA GLY A 431 -10.03 5.94 -17.44
C GLY A 431 -9.19 7.15 -17.85
N LEU A 432 -7.96 7.22 -17.41
CA LEU A 432 -7.03 8.30 -17.72
C LEU A 432 -6.36 8.09 -19.08
N ASN A 433 -5.84 9.18 -19.64
CA ASN A 433 -5.07 9.12 -20.88
C ASN A 433 -3.76 8.32 -20.62
N LEU A 434 -3.51 7.28 -21.41
CA LEU A 434 -2.31 6.45 -21.26
C LEU A 434 -1.01 7.24 -21.49
N GLY A 435 -1.05 8.33 -22.28
CA GLY A 435 0.07 9.25 -22.48
C GLY A 435 0.48 10.03 -21.22
N GLU A 436 -0.33 10.01 -20.15
CA GLU A 436 0.04 10.62 -18.86
C GLU A 436 1.33 10.03 -18.29
N ILE A 437 1.65 8.78 -18.62
CA ILE A 437 2.91 8.13 -18.22
C ILE A 437 4.14 8.95 -18.67
N ASN A 438 4.10 9.56 -19.84
CA ASN A 438 5.18 10.41 -20.38
C ASN A 438 5.10 11.86 -19.86
N ASN A 439 3.93 12.31 -19.40
CA ASN A 439 3.70 13.66 -18.90
C ASN A 439 3.94 13.79 -17.39
N TYR A 440 4.06 12.68 -16.67
CA TYR A 440 4.16 12.66 -15.20
C TYR A 440 5.27 13.58 -14.68
N VAL A 441 6.46 13.49 -15.25
CA VAL A 441 7.62 14.30 -14.83
C VAL A 441 7.32 15.80 -15.00
N GLY A 442 6.80 16.20 -16.17
CA GLY A 442 6.42 17.59 -16.45
C GLY A 442 5.33 18.08 -15.50
N ASN A 443 4.32 17.26 -15.24
CA ASN A 443 3.23 17.59 -14.33
C ASN A 443 3.71 17.80 -12.89
N VAL A 444 4.62 16.94 -12.39
CA VAL A 444 5.23 17.11 -11.05
C VAL A 444 6.09 18.38 -11.01
N GLN A 445 6.89 18.65 -12.06
CA GLN A 445 7.73 19.85 -12.14
C GLN A 445 6.91 21.13 -12.15
N ALA A 446 5.76 21.13 -12.81
CA ALA A 446 4.88 22.29 -12.94
C ALA A 446 4.17 22.70 -11.63
N VAL A 447 4.09 21.82 -10.64
CA VAL A 447 3.44 22.15 -9.35
C VAL A 447 4.19 23.27 -8.65
N THR A 448 3.49 24.31 -8.22
CA THR A 448 4.03 25.48 -7.52
C THR A 448 3.79 25.42 -6.03
N ALA A 449 4.58 26.17 -5.23
CA ALA A 449 4.39 26.28 -3.78
C ALA A 449 2.97 26.76 -3.39
N PRO A 450 2.37 27.79 -4.06
CA PRO A 450 0.98 28.17 -3.77
C PRO A 450 -0.03 27.07 -4.06
N GLN A 451 0.18 26.22 -5.06
CA GLN A 451 -0.71 25.07 -5.34
C GLN A 451 -0.62 24.03 -4.23
N VAL A 452 0.59 23.75 -3.71
CA VAL A 452 0.78 22.85 -2.56
C VAL A 452 0.06 23.39 -1.32
N GLN A 453 0.24 24.68 -1.02
CA GLN A 453 -0.42 25.34 0.12
C GLN A 453 -1.94 25.36 -0.01
N LYS A 454 -2.46 25.70 -1.20
CA LYS A 454 -3.90 25.67 -1.50
C LYS A 454 -4.48 24.28 -1.32
N PHE A 455 -3.80 23.24 -1.85
CA PHE A 455 -4.22 21.85 -1.66
C PHE A 455 -4.25 21.49 -0.18
N ALA A 456 -3.20 21.80 0.58
CA ALA A 456 -3.16 21.52 2.00
C ALA A 456 -4.31 22.22 2.77
N GLY A 457 -4.59 23.49 2.50
CA GLY A 457 -5.68 24.22 3.13
C GLY A 457 -7.07 23.69 2.79
N SER A 458 -7.30 23.31 1.53
CA SER A 458 -8.63 22.87 1.08
C SER A 458 -8.88 21.36 1.26
N ARG A 459 -7.82 20.52 1.21
CA ARG A 459 -7.95 19.06 1.18
C ARG A 459 -7.35 18.34 2.39
N LEU A 460 -6.42 18.99 3.13
CA LEU A 460 -5.75 18.41 4.30
C LEU A 460 -6.07 19.15 5.61
N GLY A 461 -7.07 20.03 5.61
CA GLY A 461 -7.48 20.81 6.79
C GLY A 461 -7.76 19.91 8.01
N VAL A 462 -7.55 20.46 9.20
CA VAL A 462 -7.59 19.70 10.45
C VAL A 462 -8.98 19.68 11.12
N THR A 463 -9.90 20.55 10.70
CA THR A 463 -11.22 20.72 11.35
C THR A 463 -12.17 19.54 11.16
N ASP A 464 -12.07 18.83 10.06
CA ASP A 464 -12.89 17.67 9.68
C ASP A 464 -12.06 16.39 9.57
N SER A 465 -10.92 16.37 10.25
CA SER A 465 -10.02 15.21 10.32
C SER A 465 -10.26 14.40 11.57
N ASN A 466 -9.78 13.18 11.56
CA ASN A 466 -9.91 12.26 12.68
C ASN A 466 -8.53 11.94 13.25
N ILE A 467 -8.47 11.66 14.55
CA ILE A 467 -7.27 11.18 15.24
C ILE A 467 -7.60 9.82 15.83
N ILE A 468 -6.77 8.85 15.52
CA ILE A 468 -6.87 7.49 16.04
C ILE A 468 -5.59 7.18 16.80
N ILE A 469 -5.70 6.71 18.04
CA ILE A 469 -4.56 6.23 18.81
C ILE A 469 -4.87 4.83 19.31
N VAL A 470 -3.98 3.89 19.03
CA VAL A 470 -4.05 2.52 19.53
C VAL A 470 -2.83 2.28 20.42
N GLY A 471 -3.05 1.94 21.69
CA GLY A 471 -1.97 1.73 22.67
C GLY A 471 -2.48 1.58 24.08
N ASP A 472 -1.60 1.57 25.07
CA ASP A 472 -1.97 1.54 26.49
C ASP A 472 -2.46 2.92 26.91
N ALA A 473 -3.79 3.09 26.92
CA ALA A 473 -4.45 4.38 27.08
C ALA A 473 -4.13 5.07 28.41
N LYS A 474 -3.86 4.35 29.48
CA LYS A 474 -3.54 4.91 30.79
C LYS A 474 -2.36 5.87 30.75
N ASP A 475 -1.43 5.67 29.81
CA ASP A 475 -0.19 6.45 29.72
C ASP A 475 -0.36 7.78 28.99
N PHE A 476 -1.42 7.97 28.18
CA PHE A 476 -1.59 9.18 27.35
C PHE A 476 -2.99 9.79 27.36
N ILE A 477 -3.98 9.13 27.94
CA ILE A 477 -5.39 9.59 27.84
C ILE A 477 -5.63 10.95 28.46
N GLU A 478 -5.05 11.24 29.62
CA GLU A 478 -5.24 12.52 30.30
C GLU A 478 -4.56 13.71 29.59
N PRO A 479 -3.29 13.60 29.11
CA PRO A 479 -2.72 14.60 28.21
C PRO A 479 -3.52 14.79 26.92
N LEU A 480 -4.06 13.70 26.34
CA LEU A 480 -4.84 13.76 25.10
C LEU A 480 -6.16 14.54 25.29
N ARG A 481 -6.89 14.27 26.37
CA ARG A 481 -8.15 14.98 26.72
C ARG A 481 -7.97 16.49 26.95
N LYS A 482 -6.80 16.89 27.41
CA LYS A 482 -6.46 18.31 27.55
C LYS A 482 -6.27 19.03 26.22
N GLN A 483 -5.85 18.30 25.20
CA GLN A 483 -5.55 18.85 23.87
C GLN A 483 -6.74 18.72 22.91
N PHE A 484 -7.50 17.66 23.03
CA PHE A 484 -8.60 17.33 22.13
C PHE A 484 -9.89 17.07 22.91
N PRO A 485 -10.97 17.78 22.60
CA PRO A 485 -12.27 17.54 23.25
C PRO A 485 -12.89 16.23 22.71
N ASN A 486 -13.77 15.63 23.52
CA ASN A 486 -14.62 14.49 23.13
C ASN A 486 -13.83 13.24 22.69
N VAL A 487 -12.79 12.86 23.44
CA VAL A 487 -12.05 11.63 23.20
C VAL A 487 -12.93 10.42 23.50
N GLU A 488 -13.13 9.61 22.47
CA GLU A 488 -13.87 8.35 22.51
C GLU A 488 -12.90 7.21 22.82
N VAL A 489 -13.11 6.51 23.92
CA VAL A 489 -12.27 5.34 24.30
C VAL A 489 -13.05 4.07 24.06
N ILE A 490 -12.44 3.12 23.35
CA ILE A 490 -12.98 1.80 23.04
C ILE A 490 -11.95 0.78 23.53
N LYS A 491 -12.36 -0.17 24.36
CA LYS A 491 -11.49 -1.28 24.72
C LYS A 491 -11.35 -2.19 23.51
N ARG A 492 -10.16 -2.78 23.32
CA ARG A 492 -9.90 -3.65 22.17
C ARG A 492 -10.91 -4.78 22.02
N GLU A 493 -11.37 -5.39 23.11
CA GLU A 493 -12.37 -6.47 23.12
C GLU A 493 -13.79 -6.02 22.74
N GLU A 494 -14.09 -4.73 22.90
CA GLU A 494 -15.36 -4.10 22.52
C GLU A 494 -15.37 -3.60 21.06
N LEU A 495 -14.18 -3.60 20.41
CA LEU A 495 -14.04 -3.09 19.07
C LEU A 495 -14.75 -3.97 18.05
N ASP A 496 -15.52 -3.34 17.15
CA ASP A 496 -16.15 -3.94 15.99
C ASP A 496 -15.70 -3.25 14.71
N LEU A 497 -14.90 -3.94 13.93
CA LEU A 497 -14.44 -3.46 12.61
C LEU A 497 -15.45 -3.74 11.48
N ASN A 498 -16.57 -4.40 11.76
CA ASN A 498 -17.65 -4.59 10.78
C ASN A 498 -18.61 -3.40 10.72
N SER A 499 -18.51 -2.45 11.67
CA SER A 499 -19.38 -1.29 11.77
C SER A 499 -18.62 0.02 11.91
N GLY A 500 -19.11 1.07 11.24
CA GLY A 500 -18.61 2.44 11.41
C GLY A 500 -18.79 2.99 12.83
N ALA A 501 -19.67 2.39 13.65
CA ALA A 501 -19.83 2.70 15.07
C ALA A 501 -18.61 2.20 15.89
N LEU A 502 -17.83 1.26 15.38
CA LEU A 502 -16.66 0.67 16.01
C LEU A 502 -16.94 -0.07 17.33
N ARG A 503 -18.19 -0.28 17.70
CA ARG A 503 -18.57 -0.93 18.97
C ARG A 503 -19.46 -2.12 18.69
N LYS A 504 -19.16 -3.24 19.33
CA LYS A 504 -20.05 -4.39 19.39
C LYS A 504 -21.40 -3.96 19.98
N ALA A 505 -22.48 -4.46 19.43
CA ALA A 505 -23.80 -4.25 20.01
C ALA A 505 -23.80 -4.74 21.48
N ALA A 506 -24.37 -3.97 22.38
CA ALA A 506 -24.49 -4.39 23.77
C ALA A 506 -25.24 -5.72 23.82
N GLN A 507 -24.59 -6.77 24.32
CA GLN A 507 -25.27 -8.03 24.60
C GLN A 507 -26.31 -7.76 25.70
N GLY A 508 -27.57 -7.63 25.33
CA GLY A 508 -28.62 -7.48 26.31
C GLY A 508 -29.70 -6.43 26.03
N ALA A 509 -30.31 -6.49 24.84
CA ALA A 509 -31.62 -5.88 24.62
C ALA A 509 -32.51 -6.82 23.80
N THR A 510 -32.61 -8.07 24.27
CA THR A 510 -33.77 -8.86 23.90
C THR A 510 -34.86 -8.54 24.92
N LYS A 511 -35.80 -7.69 24.53
CA LYS A 511 -37.14 -7.60 25.10
C LYS A 511 -38.07 -8.45 24.28
#